data_83051bccbc9a5f238397a5b1548caad0
#
_entry.id   83051bccbc9a5f238397a5b1548caad0
#
_cell.length_a   1.000
_cell.length_b   1.000
_cell.length_c   1.000
_cell.angle_alpha   90.00
_cell.angle_beta   90.00
_cell.angle_gamma   90.00
#
_symmetry.space_group_name_H-M   'P 1'
#
loop_
_entity.id
_entity.type
_entity.pdbx_description
1 polymer ?
#
loop_
_entity_poly.entity_id
_entity_poly.type
_entity_poly.pdbx_seq_one_letter_code
_entity_poly.pdbx_strand_id
1 'polypeptide(L)'
;MKRVLAILLIVCMLLPLAACGGKTEPTTDPTSPSTPSTPTEPTTPGTTEPTAEPEPTETAIVKDPATGLYPSGKDHLTDEYLPLVQPGEDNVLNIGITVSTNVTSYEDNALTRWYEEQSGVKIEFTQFAGTSSDVATQISLMMASGEKLPDLLWRFSGISQTTSQEYGRDGYFVDLKPYYDNPEYTHYQDDAWETIYSGTNMKQLCLARNTDPVSGGMYSFAKCEGDPDDMPKSHMAINKDWLAKLGLKMPTNINELHDVLVAFRDKDPNGNGKADEIPMIARTNAAYVDVVSYLINAFVFYNYSYHFNVTDGKIWTPYNTDEYRQALIYIKSLVDEGLLSPMTWTLKAAELKSLINPTDGVFTAGVVCAHNAVSYIENNPSMWVYEAMPCLADETGKGGYGAKTAASMSFDTFITSDCKNPDLAFKFLDFQAGIEGYIHARWGEEGIDWDWTDGTTTGFLGGASRFRTYNPAIWNTPSNKLWYNLNCINSTSYFNKEVDMSDATNWTTARTVQTQALLKYIEEAGQPDELFTYVVYTAEETEDRSDFASDLTSYISKSRTNFCTGILDPNNDKDWNEYLQNLKNLKYDHWIELAQTAYSRLG
;
A
#
# COMPACT_ATOMS: atom_id res chain seq x y z
N MET A 1 -28.84 -41.23 9.12
CA MET A 1 -27.56 -41.96 9.10
C MET A 1 -26.48 -41.08 8.47
N LYS A 2 -26.16 -39.92 9.06
CA LYS A 2 -25.08 -39.02 8.64
C LYS A 2 -24.52 -38.20 9.83
N ARG A 3 -24.25 -38.86 10.97
CA ARG A 3 -23.67 -38.22 12.18
C ARG A 3 -22.73 -39.17 12.96
N VAL A 4 -21.92 -39.97 12.28
CA VAL A 4 -20.96 -40.89 12.94
C VAL A 4 -19.66 -41.02 12.13
N LEU A 5 -19.12 -39.97 11.56
CA LEU A 5 -17.81 -40.04 10.86
C LEU A 5 -16.87 -38.85 11.15
N ALA A 6 -16.97 -38.26 12.33
CA ALA A 6 -16.12 -37.12 12.71
C ALA A 6 -15.35 -37.29 14.02
N ILE A 7 -15.16 -38.52 14.52
CA ILE A 7 -14.44 -38.79 15.79
C ILE A 7 -13.43 -39.93 15.62
N LEU A 8 -12.56 -39.89 14.64
CA LEU A 8 -11.51 -40.92 14.52
C LEU A 8 -10.21 -40.44 13.84
N LEU A 9 -9.76 -39.20 14.15
CA LEU A 9 -8.47 -38.69 13.64
C LEU A 9 -7.68 -37.81 14.63
N ILE A 10 -7.87 -38.00 15.94
CA ILE A 10 -7.08 -37.34 17.00
C ILE A 10 -6.58 -38.39 18.01
N VAL A 11 -5.83 -39.37 17.57
CA VAL A 11 -4.98 -40.18 18.45
C VAL A 11 -3.88 -40.79 17.60
N CYS A 12 -2.82 -40.05 17.35
CA CYS A 12 -1.50 -40.57 16.96
C CYS A 12 -0.54 -39.40 16.78
N MET A 13 0.06 -38.94 17.88
CA MET A 13 1.40 -38.34 17.92
C MET A 13 1.71 -37.89 19.35
N LEU A 14 2.00 -38.86 20.18
CA LEU A 14 2.74 -38.67 21.42
C LEU A 14 3.69 -39.86 21.54
N LEU A 15 4.96 -39.68 21.28
CA LEU A 15 6.04 -40.44 21.87
C LEU A 15 7.36 -39.66 21.82
N PRO A 16 8.22 -39.78 22.83
CA PRO A 16 9.27 -38.85 23.18
C PRO A 16 10.65 -39.26 22.64
N LEU A 17 11.55 -38.31 22.47
CA LEU A 17 12.98 -38.60 22.37
C LEU A 17 13.70 -38.00 23.57
N ALA A 18 14.21 -38.94 24.40
CA ALA A 18 15.13 -38.68 25.47
C ALA A 18 16.58 -39.01 25.03
N ALA A 19 17.49 -38.28 25.61
CA ALA A 19 18.86 -38.65 25.99
C ALA A 19 20.01 -38.57 24.97
N CYS A 20 20.97 -37.66 25.27
CA CYS A 20 22.38 -37.88 25.66
C CYS A 20 23.05 -36.51 25.64
N GLY A 21 23.64 -35.95 26.65
CA GLY A 21 24.55 -36.42 27.68
C GLY A 21 25.99 -36.04 27.31
N GLY A 22 26.55 -34.97 27.94
CA GLY A 22 27.97 -34.63 27.78
C GLY A 22 28.38 -33.36 28.55
N LYS A 23 28.82 -33.56 29.79
CA LYS A 23 29.42 -32.56 30.68
C LYS A 23 30.82 -32.16 30.21
N THR A 24 31.22 -30.91 30.43
CA THR A 24 32.47 -30.51 31.11
C THR A 24 32.47 -29.03 31.46
N GLU A 25 32.53 -28.74 32.74
CA GLU A 25 33.08 -27.54 33.40
C GLU A 25 34.51 -27.84 33.86
N PRO A 26 35.25 -26.91 34.55
CA PRO A 26 35.34 -25.46 34.52
C PRO A 26 36.82 -24.96 34.45
N THR A 27 37.09 -23.67 34.41
CA THR A 27 38.14 -23.02 35.24
C THR A 27 38.25 -21.50 35.02
N THR A 28 38.11 -20.80 36.13
CA THR A 28 38.92 -19.77 36.83
C THR A 28 38.92 -18.34 36.30
N ASP A 29 38.32 -17.52 37.14
CA ASP A 29 38.64 -16.14 37.45
C ASP A 29 40.12 -15.95 37.92
N PRO A 30 40.80 -14.81 37.87
CA PRO A 30 40.46 -13.70 38.74
C PRO A 30 40.90 -12.25 38.33
N THR A 31 40.44 -11.30 39.14
CA THR A 31 41.03 -10.04 39.59
C THR A 31 40.61 -8.72 38.97
N SER A 32 39.85 -8.02 39.79
CA SER A 32 39.88 -6.56 39.89
C SER A 32 41.19 -6.07 40.50
N PRO A 33 41.65 -4.83 40.27
CA PRO A 33 41.53 -3.87 41.34
C PRO A 33 41.29 -2.38 41.00
N SER A 34 40.65 -1.74 41.97
CA SER A 34 40.90 -0.42 42.58
C SER A 34 40.59 0.88 41.84
N THR A 35 39.68 1.57 42.45
CA THR A 35 39.48 3.03 42.50
C THR A 35 40.74 3.77 43.02
N PRO A 36 40.97 5.03 42.60
CA PRO A 36 40.99 6.06 43.63
C PRO A 36 40.38 7.44 43.29
N SER A 37 39.73 7.95 44.32
CA SER A 37 39.76 9.31 44.91
C SER A 37 39.41 10.56 44.08
N THR A 38 38.41 11.21 44.61
CA THR A 38 37.97 12.61 44.50
C THR A 38 39.07 13.61 44.87
N PRO A 39 39.12 14.81 44.33
CA PRO A 39 39.26 15.98 45.16
C PRO A 39 38.29 17.14 44.86
N THR A 40 37.69 17.60 45.94
CA THR A 40 37.50 18.96 46.46
C THR A 40 36.97 20.07 45.54
N GLU A 41 35.82 20.58 45.97
CA GLU A 41 35.25 21.90 45.65
C GLU A 41 36.18 23.08 45.86
N PRO A 42 35.94 24.18 45.16
CA PRO A 42 35.86 25.45 45.85
C PRO A 42 34.64 26.32 45.49
N THR A 43 34.01 26.71 46.56
CA THR A 43 33.29 27.97 46.88
C THR A 43 32.82 28.92 45.77
N THR A 44 31.53 29.15 45.84
CA THR A 44 30.68 30.19 45.24
C THR A 44 31.16 31.62 45.54
N PRO A 45 30.89 32.58 44.66
CA PRO A 45 30.19 33.76 45.10
C PRO A 45 29.02 34.22 44.20
N GLY A 46 27.93 34.58 44.83
CA GLY A 46 27.13 35.75 44.54
C GLY A 46 26.09 35.64 43.42
N THR A 47 24.92 35.35 43.84
CA THR A 47 23.60 35.53 43.22
C THR A 47 23.42 36.89 42.56
N THR A 48 22.99 36.89 41.29
CA THR A 48 22.03 37.87 40.74
C THR A 48 21.02 37.08 39.91
N GLU A 49 19.76 37.08 40.34
CA GLU A 49 18.64 36.61 39.57
C GLU A 49 18.57 37.38 38.26
N PRO A 50 18.45 36.70 37.10
CA PRO A 50 18.02 37.37 35.89
C PRO A 50 16.48 37.40 35.91
N THR A 51 15.98 38.60 35.78
CA THR A 51 14.58 38.94 35.45
C THR A 51 14.12 38.04 34.28
N ALA A 52 13.03 37.33 34.48
CA ALA A 52 12.38 36.55 33.45
C ALA A 52 12.06 37.46 32.26
N GLU A 53 12.62 37.19 31.11
CA GLU A 53 12.17 37.69 29.84
C GLU A 53 10.75 37.15 29.61
N PRO A 54 9.80 37.96 29.10
CA PRO A 54 8.47 37.43 28.81
C PRO A 54 8.62 36.37 27.69
N GLU A 55 8.05 35.18 27.94
CA GLU A 55 7.91 34.14 26.92
C GLU A 55 7.28 34.74 25.67
N PRO A 56 7.81 34.47 24.47
CA PRO A 56 7.19 34.91 23.24
C PRO A 56 5.79 34.29 23.16
N THR A 57 4.77 35.14 23.07
CA THR A 57 3.41 34.73 22.74
C THR A 57 3.49 34.07 21.36
N GLU A 58 3.34 32.75 21.30
CA GLU A 58 3.21 32.04 20.03
C GLU A 58 2.03 32.64 19.27
N THR A 59 2.32 33.20 18.12
CA THR A 59 1.30 33.68 17.19
C THR A 59 0.71 32.47 16.51
N ALA A 60 -0.56 32.19 16.74
CA ALA A 60 -1.28 31.14 16.04
C ALA A 60 -1.07 31.28 14.52
N ILE A 61 -0.56 30.25 13.89
CA ILE A 61 -0.25 30.24 12.47
C ILE A 61 -1.54 29.84 11.72
N VAL A 62 -1.96 30.69 10.80
CA VAL A 62 -3.25 30.60 10.10
C VAL A 62 -3.04 29.97 8.73
N LYS A 63 -3.91 29.03 8.35
CA LYS A 63 -3.94 28.46 6.99
C LYS A 63 -3.92 29.55 5.94
N ASP A 64 -3.13 29.39 4.88
CA ASP A 64 -3.16 30.26 3.71
C ASP A 64 -4.55 30.15 3.03
N PRO A 65 -5.34 31.23 3.00
CA PRO A 65 -6.68 31.18 2.44
C PRO A 65 -6.72 30.90 0.93
N ALA A 66 -5.60 31.04 0.22
CA ALA A 66 -5.52 30.79 -1.21
C ALA A 66 -5.24 29.31 -1.54
N THR A 67 -4.50 28.62 -0.69
CA THR A 67 -4.10 27.22 -0.89
C THR A 67 -4.79 26.25 0.07
N GLY A 68 -5.38 26.75 1.16
CA GLY A 68 -5.91 25.92 2.26
C GLY A 68 -4.83 25.18 3.04
N LEU A 69 -3.55 25.41 2.73
CA LEU A 69 -2.41 24.79 3.35
C LEU A 69 -1.84 25.68 4.45
N TYR A 70 -1.23 25.08 5.45
CA TYR A 70 -0.43 25.83 6.40
C TYR A 70 0.88 26.31 5.74
N PRO A 71 1.40 27.52 6.04
CA PRO A 71 2.75 27.87 5.68
C PRO A 71 3.72 26.89 6.32
N SER A 72 4.90 26.70 5.74
CA SER A 72 5.90 25.76 6.27
C SER A 72 6.13 25.98 7.77
N GLY A 73 5.97 24.93 8.57
CA GLY A 73 6.13 25.00 10.03
C GLY A 73 5.09 24.18 10.79
N LYS A 74 5.23 24.10 12.11
CA LYS A 74 4.44 23.30 13.06
C LYS A 74 3.23 24.06 13.61
N ASP A 75 2.42 24.57 12.81
CA ASP A 75 1.40 25.54 13.19
C ASP A 75 0.01 24.97 13.40
N HIS A 76 -0.13 23.73 13.06
CA HIS A 76 -1.37 22.99 13.03
C HIS A 76 -1.66 22.22 14.34
N LEU A 77 -0.73 22.22 15.29
CA LEU A 77 -0.91 21.62 16.63
C LEU A 77 -1.66 22.49 17.63
N THR A 78 -2.09 23.66 17.23
CA THR A 78 -2.87 24.58 18.08
C THR A 78 -4.38 24.42 17.89
N ASP A 79 -4.81 23.25 17.41
CA ASP A 79 -6.21 22.94 17.20
C ASP A 79 -6.94 22.82 18.56
N GLU A 80 -8.03 23.53 18.70
CA GLU A 80 -8.86 23.52 19.91
C GLU A 80 -9.47 22.14 20.25
N TYR A 81 -9.38 21.19 19.30
CA TYR A 81 -9.83 19.82 19.50
C TYR A 81 -8.83 18.94 20.27
N LEU A 82 -7.63 19.43 20.56
CA LEU A 82 -6.64 18.72 21.35
C LEU A 82 -6.41 19.40 22.72
N PRO A 83 -6.14 18.65 23.79
CA PRO A 83 -6.22 17.19 23.88
C PRO A 83 -7.66 16.67 23.76
N LEU A 84 -7.86 15.44 23.27
CA LEU A 84 -9.19 14.82 23.10
C LEU A 84 -9.88 14.54 24.44
N VAL A 85 -9.12 14.36 25.52
CA VAL A 85 -9.63 14.09 26.88
C VAL A 85 -9.04 15.07 27.87
N GLN A 86 -9.87 15.45 28.85
CA GLN A 86 -9.44 16.31 29.93
C GLN A 86 -8.73 15.51 31.05
N PRO A 87 -7.82 16.13 31.81
CA PRO A 87 -7.18 15.47 32.94
C PRO A 87 -8.20 14.90 33.94
N GLY A 88 -8.04 13.63 34.28
CA GLY A 88 -8.89 12.94 35.27
C GLY A 88 -10.03 12.11 34.68
N GLU A 89 -10.23 12.11 33.38
CA GLU A 89 -11.19 11.23 32.69
C GLU A 89 -10.59 9.84 32.43
N ASP A 90 -11.45 8.82 32.24
CA ASP A 90 -11.03 7.50 31.79
C ASP A 90 -10.64 7.60 30.30
N ASN A 91 -9.36 7.63 30.05
CA ASN A 91 -8.76 7.92 28.75
C ASN A 91 -7.99 6.75 28.15
N VAL A 92 -8.23 5.53 28.59
CA VAL A 92 -7.54 4.34 28.07
C VAL A 92 -8.30 3.80 26.85
N LEU A 93 -7.58 3.58 25.76
CA LEU A 93 -8.04 2.81 24.59
C LEU A 93 -7.15 1.57 24.40
N ASN A 94 -7.77 0.40 24.39
CA ASN A 94 -7.10 -0.85 24.01
C ASN A 94 -7.22 -1.06 22.49
N ILE A 95 -6.09 -1.05 21.81
CA ILE A 95 -6.01 -1.20 20.36
C ILE A 95 -5.57 -2.62 19.99
N GLY A 96 -6.45 -3.37 19.35
CA GLY A 96 -6.10 -4.63 18.69
C GLY A 96 -5.29 -4.35 17.44
N ILE A 97 -4.09 -4.95 17.33
CA ILE A 97 -3.17 -4.72 16.23
C ILE A 97 -2.54 -6.02 15.75
N THR A 98 -2.38 -6.17 14.43
CA THR A 98 -1.63 -7.31 13.86
C THR A 98 -0.13 -7.06 13.99
N VAL A 99 0.60 -8.00 14.60
CA VAL A 99 2.04 -7.89 14.83
C VAL A 99 2.81 -7.83 13.52
N SER A 100 3.69 -6.85 13.42
CA SER A 100 4.66 -6.71 12.33
C SER A 100 6.07 -7.03 12.81
N THR A 101 6.83 -7.80 12.02
CA THR A 101 8.26 -8.06 12.28
C THR A 101 9.12 -6.81 12.16
N ASN A 102 8.60 -5.72 11.61
CA ASN A 102 9.28 -4.44 11.48
C ASN A 102 9.06 -3.51 12.68
N VAL A 103 8.27 -3.93 13.67
CA VAL A 103 8.02 -3.18 14.91
C VAL A 103 8.65 -3.92 16.08
N THR A 104 9.55 -3.28 16.80
CA THR A 104 10.24 -3.89 17.95
C THR A 104 9.42 -3.80 19.24
N SER A 105 8.64 -2.74 19.38
CA SER A 105 7.64 -2.55 20.45
C SER A 105 6.55 -1.59 19.96
N TYR A 106 5.32 -1.85 20.33
CA TYR A 106 4.19 -0.93 20.12
C TYR A 106 4.02 0.00 21.31
N GLU A 107 4.28 -0.50 22.53
CA GLU A 107 4.16 0.25 23.79
C GLU A 107 5.29 1.27 23.93
N ASP A 108 6.54 0.82 23.76
CA ASP A 108 7.72 1.71 23.71
C ASP A 108 7.99 2.13 22.26
N ASN A 109 7.12 2.96 21.70
CA ASN A 109 7.17 3.39 20.32
C ASN A 109 7.03 4.91 20.22
N ALA A 110 7.81 5.54 19.33
CA ALA A 110 7.78 6.99 19.19
C ALA A 110 6.40 7.50 18.75
N LEU A 111 5.74 6.80 17.81
CA LEU A 111 4.40 7.15 17.38
C LEU A 111 3.38 7.00 18.50
N THR A 112 3.46 5.97 19.33
CA THR A 112 2.58 5.78 20.49
C THR A 112 2.71 6.93 21.47
N ARG A 113 3.97 7.29 21.82
CA ARG A 113 4.22 8.43 22.72
C ARG A 113 3.66 9.72 22.14
N TRP A 114 3.89 9.98 20.86
CA TRP A 114 3.39 11.18 20.20
C TRP A 114 1.85 11.23 20.23
N TYR A 115 1.16 10.13 19.91
CA TYR A 115 -0.30 10.08 20.00
C TYR A 115 -0.81 10.31 21.44
N GLU A 116 -0.18 9.69 22.43
CA GLU A 116 -0.54 9.87 23.85
C GLU A 116 -0.33 11.33 24.30
N GLU A 117 0.77 11.95 23.92
CA GLU A 117 1.12 13.33 24.27
C GLU A 117 0.17 14.34 23.63
N GLN A 118 -0.20 14.15 22.37
CA GLN A 118 -1.09 15.06 21.67
C GLN A 118 -2.56 14.88 22.09
N SER A 119 -3.04 13.65 22.14
CA SER A 119 -4.46 13.36 22.37
C SER A 119 -4.85 13.33 23.84
N GLY A 120 -3.92 13.09 24.76
CA GLY A 120 -4.20 12.79 26.16
C GLY A 120 -4.72 11.35 26.38
N VAL A 121 -4.88 10.58 25.33
CA VAL A 121 -5.36 9.18 25.38
C VAL A 121 -4.21 8.25 25.75
N LYS A 122 -4.43 7.38 26.74
CA LYS A 122 -3.50 6.29 27.05
C LYS A 122 -3.79 5.10 26.14
N ILE A 123 -2.74 4.57 25.49
CA ILE A 123 -2.87 3.46 24.54
C ILE A 123 -2.36 2.17 25.17
N GLU A 124 -3.18 1.15 25.14
CA GLU A 124 -2.82 -0.23 25.42
C GLU A 124 -3.00 -1.10 24.17
N PHE A 125 -2.21 -2.17 24.03
CA PHE A 125 -2.26 -3.01 22.84
C PHE A 125 -2.68 -4.45 23.15
N THR A 126 -3.61 -4.95 22.34
CA THR A 126 -3.83 -6.40 22.18
C THR A 126 -3.20 -6.83 20.86
N GLN A 127 -2.13 -7.61 20.95
CA GLN A 127 -1.32 -7.98 19.79
C GLN A 127 -1.74 -9.33 19.21
N PHE A 128 -2.11 -9.35 17.92
CA PHE A 128 -2.52 -10.54 17.19
C PHE A 128 -1.40 -10.99 16.24
N ALA A 129 -0.97 -12.25 16.39
CA ALA A 129 0.06 -12.85 15.54
C ALA A 129 -0.56 -13.71 14.43
N GLY A 130 0.05 -13.69 13.24
CA GLY A 130 -0.37 -14.52 12.12
C GLY A 130 -0.58 -13.72 10.83
N THR A 131 -1.09 -14.41 9.82
CA THR A 131 -1.55 -13.77 8.58
C THR A 131 -2.87 -13.04 8.81
N SER A 132 -3.28 -12.16 7.89
CA SER A 132 -4.59 -11.50 7.97
C SER A 132 -5.75 -12.49 8.15
N SER A 133 -5.69 -13.66 7.51
CA SER A 133 -6.71 -14.71 7.65
C SER A 133 -6.68 -15.37 9.03
N ASP A 134 -5.48 -15.61 9.58
CA ASP A 134 -5.34 -16.20 10.93
C ASP A 134 -5.91 -15.23 11.98
N VAL A 135 -5.63 -13.95 11.85
CA VAL A 135 -6.12 -12.92 12.76
C VAL A 135 -7.64 -12.76 12.66
N ALA A 136 -8.21 -12.77 11.46
CA ALA A 136 -9.67 -12.76 11.28
C ALA A 136 -10.33 -13.98 11.96
N THR A 137 -9.68 -15.15 11.89
CA THR A 137 -10.15 -16.36 12.58
C THR A 137 -10.09 -16.19 14.09
N GLN A 138 -9.03 -15.61 14.65
CA GLN A 138 -8.91 -15.33 16.09
C GLN A 138 -10.04 -14.41 16.57
N ILE A 139 -10.32 -13.33 15.84
CA ILE A 139 -11.44 -12.42 16.18
C ILE A 139 -12.78 -13.14 16.15
N SER A 140 -13.03 -13.97 15.13
CA SER A 140 -14.27 -14.76 15.04
C SER A 140 -14.42 -15.73 16.22
N LEU A 141 -13.31 -16.32 16.69
CA LEU A 141 -13.32 -17.21 17.85
C LEU A 141 -13.56 -16.46 19.16
N MET A 142 -12.98 -15.27 19.34
CA MET A 142 -13.24 -14.42 20.50
C MET A 142 -14.73 -14.06 20.58
N MET A 143 -15.31 -13.60 19.46
CA MET A 143 -16.76 -13.32 19.39
C MET A 143 -17.62 -14.54 19.73
N ALA A 144 -17.29 -15.69 19.14
CA ALA A 144 -18.04 -16.94 19.36
C ALA A 144 -17.94 -17.46 20.81
N SER A 145 -16.82 -17.20 21.50
CA SER A 145 -16.61 -17.61 22.90
C SER A 145 -17.13 -16.58 23.91
N GLY A 146 -17.51 -15.38 23.46
CA GLY A 146 -17.88 -14.27 24.35
C GLY A 146 -16.67 -13.65 25.06
N GLU A 147 -15.47 -13.83 24.53
CA GLU A 147 -14.28 -13.16 25.01
C GLU A 147 -14.30 -11.69 24.59
N LYS A 148 -13.87 -10.82 25.51
CA LYS A 148 -13.89 -9.36 25.29
C LYS A 148 -12.95 -8.98 24.15
N LEU A 149 -13.47 -8.22 23.17
CA LEU A 149 -12.68 -7.63 22.11
C LEU A 149 -11.92 -6.38 22.61
N PRO A 150 -10.79 -6.01 21.97
CA PRO A 150 -10.19 -4.68 22.14
C PRO A 150 -11.18 -3.57 21.80
N ASP A 151 -11.01 -2.36 22.31
CA ASP A 151 -11.87 -1.21 22.01
C ASP A 151 -11.85 -0.87 20.51
N LEU A 152 -10.65 -0.95 19.91
CA LEU A 152 -10.41 -0.77 18.48
C LEU A 152 -9.78 -2.02 17.85
N LEU A 153 -10.22 -2.40 16.68
CA LEU A 153 -9.50 -3.31 15.78
C LEU A 153 -8.89 -2.47 14.65
N TRP A 154 -7.57 -2.33 14.71
CA TRP A 154 -6.84 -1.39 13.87
C TRP A 154 -6.28 -2.05 12.62
N ARG A 155 -6.80 -1.71 11.42
CA ARG A 155 -6.30 -2.20 10.13
C ARG A 155 -6.34 -3.73 9.98
N PHE A 156 -7.45 -4.33 10.31
CA PHE A 156 -7.69 -5.77 10.23
C PHE A 156 -8.16 -6.19 8.83
N SER A 157 -7.26 -6.14 7.85
CA SER A 157 -7.53 -6.42 6.43
C SER A 157 -8.02 -7.85 6.13
N GLY A 158 -7.93 -8.77 7.10
CA GLY A 158 -8.50 -10.12 6.98
C GLY A 158 -10.03 -10.18 7.17
N ILE A 159 -10.63 -9.12 7.74
CA ILE A 159 -12.07 -8.98 7.85
C ILE A 159 -12.54 -8.22 6.60
N SER A 160 -13.26 -8.93 5.72
CA SER A 160 -13.81 -8.31 4.52
C SER A 160 -14.89 -7.28 4.86
N GLN A 161 -15.16 -6.34 3.95
CA GLN A 161 -16.23 -5.36 4.16
C GLN A 161 -17.59 -6.03 4.39
N THR A 162 -17.92 -7.06 3.63
CA THR A 162 -19.16 -7.82 3.81
C THR A 162 -19.21 -8.44 5.21
N THR A 163 -18.14 -9.09 5.63
CA THR A 163 -18.04 -9.71 6.98
C THR A 163 -18.15 -8.66 8.09
N SER A 164 -17.52 -7.49 7.94
CA SER A 164 -17.63 -6.42 8.94
C SER A 164 -19.05 -5.84 9.04
N GLN A 165 -19.77 -5.76 7.92
CA GLN A 165 -21.17 -5.37 7.91
C GLN A 165 -22.07 -6.41 8.60
N GLU A 166 -21.80 -7.71 8.42
CA GLU A 166 -22.48 -8.79 9.15
C GLU A 166 -22.20 -8.66 10.65
N TYR A 167 -20.96 -8.53 11.06
CA TYR A 167 -20.59 -8.35 12.47
C TYR A 167 -21.22 -7.08 13.08
N GLY A 168 -21.33 -6.01 12.29
CA GLY A 168 -22.03 -4.79 12.71
C GLY A 168 -23.51 -5.03 12.95
N ARG A 169 -24.21 -5.71 12.03
CA ARG A 169 -25.64 -6.08 12.20
C ARG A 169 -25.87 -7.03 13.38
N ASP A 170 -24.89 -7.90 13.66
CA ASP A 170 -24.92 -8.82 14.80
C ASP A 170 -24.53 -8.13 16.13
N GLY A 171 -24.15 -6.84 16.09
CA GLY A 171 -23.89 -6.02 17.26
C GLY A 171 -22.48 -6.16 17.85
N TYR A 172 -21.52 -6.72 17.11
CA TYR A 172 -20.11 -6.77 17.52
C TYR A 172 -19.35 -5.48 17.22
N PHE A 173 -19.75 -4.73 16.20
CA PHE A 173 -19.14 -3.46 15.83
C PHE A 173 -20.13 -2.30 16.00
N VAL A 174 -19.61 -1.14 16.43
CA VAL A 174 -20.39 0.08 16.61
C VAL A 174 -20.78 0.65 15.24
N ASP A 175 -22.03 1.10 15.11
CA ASP A 175 -22.45 1.88 13.94
C ASP A 175 -21.82 3.28 13.99
N LEU A 176 -20.94 3.57 13.05
CA LEU A 176 -20.22 4.83 12.97
C LEU A 176 -20.95 5.90 12.17
N LYS A 177 -22.09 5.57 11.54
CA LYS A 177 -22.84 6.55 10.74
C LYS A 177 -23.23 7.81 11.53
N PRO A 178 -23.69 7.74 12.81
CA PRO A 178 -23.98 8.94 13.59
C PRO A 178 -22.79 9.88 13.80
N TYR A 179 -21.57 9.33 13.84
CA TYR A 179 -20.34 10.11 13.94
C TYR A 179 -19.98 10.77 12.61
N TYR A 180 -20.12 10.05 11.49
CA TYR A 180 -19.90 10.61 10.14
C TYR A 180 -20.95 11.68 9.77
N ASP A 181 -22.14 11.60 10.32
CA ASP A 181 -23.20 12.59 10.09
C ASP A 181 -23.03 13.86 10.97
N ASN A 182 -22.07 13.87 11.90
CA ASN A 182 -21.81 14.98 12.82
C ASN A 182 -20.40 15.56 12.61
N PRO A 183 -20.27 16.78 12.04
CA PRO A 183 -18.97 17.42 11.78
C PRO A 183 -18.08 17.62 13.02
N GLU A 184 -18.63 17.54 14.23
CA GLU A 184 -17.86 17.59 15.48
C GLU A 184 -16.92 16.41 15.65
N TYR A 185 -17.19 15.29 14.96
CA TYR A 185 -16.41 14.07 15.03
C TYR A 185 -15.49 13.86 13.82
N THR A 186 -15.73 14.53 12.69
CA THR A 186 -15.00 14.32 11.42
C THR A 186 -14.08 15.48 11.07
N HIS A 187 -13.62 16.24 12.04
CA HIS A 187 -12.85 17.46 11.84
C HIS A 187 -11.58 17.23 11.00
N TYR A 188 -10.70 16.34 11.45
CA TYR A 188 -9.43 16.08 10.77
C TYR A 188 -9.60 15.32 9.45
N GLN A 189 -10.54 14.38 9.41
CA GLN A 189 -10.85 13.63 8.20
C GLN A 189 -11.47 14.52 7.14
N ASP A 190 -12.37 15.42 7.51
CA ASP A 190 -12.99 16.37 6.59
C ASP A 190 -11.97 17.35 6.03
N ASP A 191 -11.09 17.90 6.87
CA ASP A 191 -10.00 18.78 6.43
C ASP A 191 -9.05 18.05 5.45
N ALA A 192 -8.71 16.80 5.74
CA ALA A 192 -7.91 15.99 4.85
C ALA A 192 -8.63 15.73 3.51
N TRP A 193 -9.93 15.42 3.53
CA TRP A 193 -10.70 15.22 2.30
C TRP A 193 -10.85 16.49 1.48
N GLU A 194 -11.07 17.64 2.12
CA GLU A 194 -11.11 18.93 1.44
C GLU A 194 -9.77 19.32 0.82
N THR A 195 -8.68 19.01 1.50
CA THR A 195 -7.33 19.34 1.04
C THR A 195 -6.86 18.40 -0.07
N ILE A 196 -7.05 17.08 0.11
CA ILE A 196 -6.49 16.06 -0.77
C ILE A 196 -7.38 15.80 -1.99
N TYR A 197 -8.70 15.78 -1.78
CA TYR A 197 -9.68 15.38 -2.78
C TYR A 197 -10.58 16.54 -3.22
N SER A 198 -10.10 17.78 -3.08
CA SER A 198 -10.82 18.97 -3.50
C SER A 198 -11.32 18.88 -4.95
N GLY A 199 -12.58 19.23 -5.15
CA GLY A 199 -13.20 19.18 -6.49
C GLY A 199 -13.54 17.77 -6.99
N THR A 200 -13.40 16.74 -6.15
CA THR A 200 -13.80 15.36 -6.46
C THR A 200 -15.03 14.96 -5.64
N ASN A 201 -15.66 13.83 -5.99
CA ASN A 201 -16.75 13.23 -5.21
C ASN A 201 -16.27 12.11 -4.27
N MET A 202 -14.98 12.08 -3.94
CA MET A 202 -14.36 10.97 -3.19
C MET A 202 -14.97 10.76 -1.80
N LYS A 203 -15.29 11.84 -1.07
CA LYS A 203 -15.96 11.75 0.24
C LYS A 203 -17.32 11.02 0.11
N GLN A 204 -18.16 11.48 -0.82
CA GLN A 204 -19.49 10.90 -1.05
C GLN A 204 -19.39 9.42 -1.45
N LEU A 205 -18.44 9.12 -2.34
CA LEU A 205 -18.20 7.76 -2.80
C LEU A 205 -17.70 6.85 -1.66
N CYS A 206 -16.78 7.35 -0.83
CA CYS A 206 -16.25 6.61 0.30
C CYS A 206 -17.36 6.29 1.33
N LEU A 207 -18.17 7.27 1.70
CA LEU A 207 -19.28 7.08 2.62
C LEU A 207 -20.35 6.15 2.03
N ALA A 208 -20.71 6.32 0.77
CA ALA A 208 -21.68 5.44 0.11
C ALA A 208 -21.20 3.98 0.09
N ARG A 209 -19.92 3.76 -0.19
CA ARG A 209 -19.33 2.42 -0.17
C ARG A 209 -19.21 1.84 1.24
N ASN A 210 -18.98 2.67 2.26
CA ASN A 210 -18.93 2.24 3.66
C ASN A 210 -20.30 1.85 4.20
N THR A 211 -21.37 2.41 3.62
CA THR A 211 -22.74 2.16 4.07
C THR A 211 -23.16 0.73 3.79
N ASP A 212 -23.62 0.02 4.83
CA ASP A 212 -24.19 -1.31 4.67
C ASP A 212 -25.54 -1.23 3.92
N PRO A 213 -25.70 -1.91 2.80
CA PRO A 213 -26.94 -1.81 1.99
C PRO A 213 -28.15 -2.44 2.68
N VAL A 214 -27.95 -3.24 3.74
CA VAL A 214 -29.04 -3.91 4.48
C VAL A 214 -29.57 -3.04 5.62
N SER A 215 -28.66 -2.54 6.48
CA SER A 215 -29.03 -1.79 7.67
C SER A 215 -28.99 -0.27 7.48
N GLY A 216 -28.25 0.22 6.50
CA GLY A 216 -27.93 1.63 6.32
C GLY A 216 -26.86 2.16 7.29
N GLY A 217 -26.30 1.32 8.16
CA GLY A 217 -25.23 1.66 9.09
C GLY A 217 -23.85 1.68 8.44
N MET A 218 -22.85 2.20 9.15
CA MET A 218 -21.43 2.19 8.76
C MET A 218 -20.63 1.56 9.90
N TYR A 219 -19.97 0.43 9.64
CA TYR A 219 -19.33 -0.36 10.69
C TYR A 219 -17.81 -0.34 10.65
N SER A 220 -17.24 0.54 9.83
CA SER A 220 -15.78 0.71 9.75
C SER A 220 -15.40 2.18 9.62
N PHE A 221 -14.21 2.53 10.13
CA PHE A 221 -13.60 3.81 9.85
C PHE A 221 -13.01 3.78 8.43
N ALA A 222 -13.49 4.72 7.60
CA ALA A 222 -13.17 4.74 6.19
C ALA A 222 -11.79 5.35 5.94
N LYS A 223 -10.97 4.65 5.18
CA LYS A 223 -9.66 5.13 4.71
C LYS A 223 -9.70 5.29 3.20
N CYS A 224 -9.28 6.45 2.71
CA CYS A 224 -9.01 6.68 1.30
C CYS A 224 -7.51 6.62 1.03
N GLU A 225 -7.12 5.87 0.01
CA GLU A 225 -5.73 5.76 -0.44
C GLU A 225 -5.61 6.24 -1.88
N GLY A 226 -4.58 7.02 -2.14
CA GLY A 226 -4.25 7.47 -3.47
C GLY A 226 -4.88 8.82 -3.81
N ASP A 227 -4.14 9.53 -4.60
CA ASP A 227 -4.51 10.77 -5.25
C ASP A 227 -5.03 10.41 -6.65
N PRO A 228 -6.02 11.12 -7.22
CA PRO A 228 -6.38 10.98 -8.64
C PRO A 228 -5.18 11.08 -9.60
N ASP A 229 -4.10 11.75 -9.15
CA ASP A 229 -2.81 11.83 -9.86
C ASP A 229 -1.83 10.72 -9.47
N ASP A 230 -2.27 9.69 -8.73
CA ASP A 230 -1.42 8.60 -8.28
C ASP A 230 -0.88 7.77 -9.45
N MET A 231 0.27 7.12 -9.18
CA MET A 231 1.00 6.39 -10.20
C MET A 231 0.21 5.20 -10.75
N PRO A 232 0.42 4.86 -12.03
CA PRO A 232 -0.15 3.65 -12.61
C PRO A 232 0.31 2.43 -11.82
N LYS A 233 -0.62 1.52 -11.58
CA LYS A 233 -0.36 0.31 -10.79
C LYS A 233 0.50 -0.74 -11.49
N SER A 234 0.87 -0.55 -12.73
CA SER A 234 1.77 -1.45 -13.44
C SER A 234 2.70 -0.61 -14.29
N HIS A 235 3.95 -0.54 -13.91
CA HIS A 235 4.96 0.16 -14.67
C HIS A 235 6.26 -0.63 -14.69
N MET A 236 7.04 -0.39 -15.72
CA MET A 236 8.30 -1.07 -15.98
C MET A 236 9.45 -0.08 -15.86
N ALA A 237 10.60 -0.59 -15.53
CA ALA A 237 11.86 0.12 -15.58
C ALA A 237 12.88 -0.65 -16.41
N ILE A 238 13.72 0.04 -17.15
CA ILE A 238 14.71 -0.53 -18.05
C ILE A 238 16.11 -0.10 -17.64
N ASN A 239 17.07 -0.99 -17.79
CA ASN A 239 18.48 -0.70 -17.58
C ASN A 239 18.98 0.27 -18.67
N LYS A 240 19.06 1.55 -18.32
CA LYS A 240 19.49 2.61 -19.26
C LYS A 240 20.95 2.50 -19.67
N ASP A 241 21.79 1.93 -18.80
CA ASP A 241 23.22 1.76 -19.10
C ASP A 241 23.42 0.69 -20.18
N TRP A 242 22.56 -0.35 -20.19
CA TRP A 242 22.53 -1.35 -21.27
C TRP A 242 22.06 -0.75 -22.59
N LEU A 243 21.01 0.09 -22.56
CA LEU A 243 20.56 0.82 -23.75
C LEU A 243 21.70 1.67 -24.31
N ALA A 244 22.34 2.47 -23.47
CA ALA A 244 23.44 3.34 -23.87
C ALA A 244 24.63 2.55 -24.45
N LYS A 245 25.04 1.46 -23.80
CA LYS A 245 26.15 0.61 -24.23
C LYS A 245 25.90 -0.04 -25.58
N LEU A 246 24.66 -0.43 -25.84
CA LEU A 246 24.28 -1.06 -27.10
C LEU A 246 23.84 -0.05 -28.19
N GLY A 247 23.81 1.25 -27.86
CA GLY A 247 23.34 2.30 -28.76
C GLY A 247 21.84 2.23 -29.09
N LEU A 248 21.05 1.67 -28.19
CA LEU A 248 19.61 1.51 -28.33
C LEU A 248 18.87 2.71 -27.73
N LYS A 249 17.64 2.94 -28.20
CA LYS A 249 16.75 3.96 -27.66
C LYS A 249 15.75 3.33 -26.69
N MET A 250 15.13 4.16 -25.85
CA MET A 250 13.98 3.79 -25.04
C MET A 250 12.86 3.27 -25.95
N PRO A 251 12.34 2.05 -25.75
CA PRO A 251 11.27 1.52 -26.58
C PRO A 251 9.93 2.23 -26.26
N THR A 252 9.15 2.51 -27.29
CA THR A 252 7.83 3.19 -27.21
C THR A 252 6.68 2.31 -27.69
N ASN A 253 6.99 1.18 -28.32
CA ASN A 253 6.03 0.20 -28.79
C ASN A 253 6.52 -1.23 -28.60
N ILE A 254 5.64 -2.18 -28.81
CA ILE A 254 5.91 -3.61 -28.58
C ILE A 254 7.02 -4.17 -29.46
N ASN A 255 7.18 -3.70 -30.71
CA ASN A 255 8.22 -4.18 -31.62
C ASN A 255 9.59 -3.64 -31.19
N GLU A 256 9.69 -2.37 -30.83
CA GLU A 256 10.92 -1.79 -30.29
C GLU A 256 11.33 -2.47 -28.99
N LEU A 257 10.35 -2.79 -28.11
CA LEU A 257 10.64 -3.57 -26.90
C LEU A 257 11.21 -4.95 -27.26
N HIS A 258 10.59 -5.67 -28.18
CA HIS A 258 11.09 -6.97 -28.63
C HIS A 258 12.53 -6.89 -29.11
N ASP A 259 12.86 -5.94 -30.00
CA ASP A 259 14.21 -5.74 -30.53
C ASP A 259 15.24 -5.44 -29.42
N VAL A 260 14.85 -4.59 -28.43
CA VAL A 260 15.68 -4.28 -27.27
C VAL A 260 15.94 -5.54 -26.43
N LEU A 261 14.91 -6.35 -26.17
CA LEU A 261 15.05 -7.57 -25.38
C LEU A 261 15.91 -8.62 -26.06
N VAL A 262 15.78 -8.77 -27.39
CA VAL A 262 16.68 -9.61 -28.20
C VAL A 262 18.12 -9.13 -28.08
N ALA A 263 18.35 -7.83 -28.19
CA ALA A 263 19.70 -7.27 -28.06
C ALA A 263 20.27 -7.45 -26.64
N PHE A 264 19.45 -7.37 -25.62
CA PHE A 264 19.87 -7.64 -24.24
C PHE A 264 20.26 -9.11 -24.04
N ARG A 265 19.51 -10.04 -24.63
CA ARG A 265 19.81 -11.48 -24.56
C ARG A 265 21.13 -11.84 -25.27
N ASP A 266 21.37 -11.23 -26.45
CA ASP A 266 22.37 -11.75 -27.41
C ASP A 266 23.72 -11.00 -27.38
N LYS A 267 23.82 -9.81 -26.71
CA LYS A 267 24.96 -8.90 -26.88
C LYS A 267 25.81 -8.62 -25.62
N ASP A 268 25.68 -9.37 -24.54
CA ASP A 268 26.46 -9.17 -23.30
C ASP A 268 26.51 -7.68 -22.85
N PRO A 269 25.37 -7.05 -22.59
CA PRO A 269 25.35 -5.64 -22.18
C PRO A 269 25.96 -5.39 -20.80
N ASN A 270 25.98 -6.36 -19.89
CA ASN A 270 26.67 -6.24 -18.61
C ASN A 270 28.21 -6.34 -18.77
N GLY A 271 28.73 -6.93 -19.84
CA GLY A 271 30.13 -6.97 -20.19
C GLY A 271 30.97 -7.94 -19.38
N ASN A 272 30.34 -8.93 -18.76
CA ASN A 272 31.02 -9.90 -17.92
C ASN A 272 31.53 -11.14 -18.71
N GLY A 273 31.21 -11.23 -20.00
CA GLY A 273 31.60 -12.31 -20.90
C GLY A 273 30.83 -13.61 -20.67
N LYS A 274 29.69 -13.57 -20.01
CA LYS A 274 28.81 -14.71 -19.78
C LYS A 274 27.46 -14.45 -20.45
N ALA A 275 26.76 -15.51 -20.78
CA ALA A 275 25.38 -15.43 -21.26
C ALA A 275 24.43 -15.59 -20.02
N ASP A 276 24.42 -14.61 -19.14
CA ASP A 276 23.65 -14.62 -17.91
C ASP A 276 22.63 -13.46 -17.82
N GLU A 277 22.43 -12.76 -18.92
CA GLU A 277 21.43 -11.71 -19.02
C GLU A 277 20.02 -12.29 -18.98
N ILE A 278 19.18 -11.62 -18.21
CA ILE A 278 17.74 -11.84 -18.17
C ILE A 278 17.09 -10.61 -18.84
N PRO A 279 16.66 -10.72 -20.10
CA PRO A 279 16.19 -9.55 -20.84
C PRO A 279 15.05 -8.83 -20.15
N MET A 280 14.04 -9.58 -19.67
CA MET A 280 12.93 -9.07 -18.88
C MET A 280 12.58 -10.05 -17.76
N ILE A 281 12.42 -9.53 -16.55
CA ILE A 281 11.93 -10.27 -15.39
C ILE A 281 11.06 -9.38 -14.51
N ALA A 282 10.00 -9.95 -13.99
CA ALA A 282 9.05 -9.22 -13.14
C ALA A 282 8.36 -10.19 -12.19
N ARG A 283 7.25 -9.76 -11.63
CA ARG A 283 6.30 -10.59 -10.90
C ARG A 283 4.92 -10.47 -11.53
N THR A 284 4.03 -11.37 -11.20
CA THR A 284 2.62 -11.33 -11.59
C THR A 284 1.72 -11.38 -10.36
N ASN A 285 0.45 -11.07 -10.54
CA ASN A 285 -0.59 -11.16 -9.51
C ASN A 285 -0.27 -10.35 -8.24
N ALA A 286 0.44 -9.26 -8.40
CA ALA A 286 0.72 -8.33 -7.32
C ALA A 286 0.54 -6.89 -7.84
N ALA A 287 -0.19 -6.08 -7.10
CA ALA A 287 -0.38 -4.68 -7.42
C ALA A 287 0.99 -4.01 -7.69
N TYR A 288 1.04 -3.14 -8.68
CA TYR A 288 2.20 -2.36 -9.09
C TYR A 288 3.36 -3.12 -9.78
N VAL A 289 3.34 -4.45 -9.81
CA VAL A 289 4.45 -5.26 -10.35
C VAL A 289 4.01 -6.28 -11.40
N ASP A 290 2.74 -6.26 -11.80
CA ASP A 290 2.20 -7.19 -12.80
C ASP A 290 2.60 -6.78 -14.22
N VAL A 291 3.66 -7.41 -14.74
CA VAL A 291 4.14 -7.19 -16.10
C VAL A 291 3.10 -7.57 -17.16
N VAL A 292 2.26 -8.56 -16.88
CA VAL A 292 1.21 -8.99 -17.81
C VAL A 292 0.20 -7.87 -18.01
N SER A 293 -0.20 -7.19 -16.93
CA SER A 293 -1.08 -6.01 -17.01
C SER A 293 -0.45 -4.87 -17.80
N TYR A 294 0.85 -4.60 -17.62
CA TYR A 294 1.56 -3.59 -18.38
C TYR A 294 1.55 -3.89 -19.88
N LEU A 295 1.86 -5.14 -20.26
CA LEU A 295 1.92 -5.55 -21.65
C LEU A 295 0.52 -5.63 -22.30
N ILE A 296 -0.52 -6.03 -21.56
CA ILE A 296 -1.90 -6.00 -22.06
C ILE A 296 -2.33 -4.57 -22.39
N ASN A 297 -1.94 -3.57 -21.58
CA ASN A 297 -2.25 -2.17 -21.82
C ASN A 297 -1.62 -1.60 -23.10
N ALA A 298 -0.69 -2.29 -23.74
CA ALA A 298 -0.22 -1.95 -25.07
C ALA A 298 -1.29 -2.19 -26.15
N PHE A 299 -2.27 -3.07 -25.92
CA PHE A 299 -3.29 -3.50 -26.89
C PHE A 299 -4.69 -3.03 -26.54
N VAL A 300 -5.05 -3.16 -25.27
CA VAL A 300 -6.40 -2.84 -24.76
C VAL A 300 -6.30 -2.30 -23.34
N PHE A 301 -7.15 -1.35 -23.00
CA PHE A 301 -7.18 -0.83 -21.63
C PHE A 301 -7.54 -1.95 -20.64
N TYR A 302 -6.63 -2.19 -19.70
CA TYR A 302 -6.74 -3.26 -18.71
C TYR A 302 -6.65 -2.69 -17.31
N ASN A 303 -7.79 -2.59 -16.64
CA ASN A 303 -7.88 -2.18 -15.26
C ASN A 303 -7.69 -3.39 -14.32
N TYR A 304 -6.47 -3.58 -13.84
CA TYR A 304 -6.12 -4.69 -12.95
C TYR A 304 -6.95 -4.71 -11.67
N SER A 305 -7.30 -3.54 -11.11
CA SER A 305 -7.91 -3.44 -9.79
C SER A 305 -9.41 -3.74 -9.78
N TYR A 306 -10.10 -3.35 -10.84
CA TYR A 306 -11.57 -3.39 -10.87
C TYR A 306 -12.14 -4.36 -11.87
N HIS A 307 -11.33 -4.88 -12.79
CA HIS A 307 -11.73 -5.76 -13.89
C HIS A 307 -12.67 -5.13 -14.93
N PHE A 308 -13.26 -4.00 -14.64
CA PHE A 308 -14.21 -3.30 -15.50
C PHE A 308 -13.61 -2.04 -16.09
N ASN A 309 -14.05 -1.73 -17.29
CA ASN A 309 -13.84 -0.48 -17.99
C ASN A 309 -15.20 0.17 -18.26
N VAL A 310 -15.19 1.45 -18.56
CA VAL A 310 -16.39 2.20 -18.96
C VAL A 310 -16.09 3.00 -20.22
N THR A 311 -17.04 3.06 -21.14
CA THR A 311 -16.98 3.89 -22.34
C THR A 311 -18.40 4.31 -22.69
N ASP A 312 -18.64 5.62 -22.82
CA ASP A 312 -19.98 6.18 -23.09
C ASP A 312 -21.04 5.65 -22.09
N GLY A 313 -20.67 5.57 -20.80
CA GLY A 313 -21.54 5.06 -19.73
C GLY A 313 -21.81 3.56 -19.76
N LYS A 314 -21.13 2.80 -20.64
CA LYS A 314 -21.28 1.34 -20.74
C LYS A 314 -20.12 0.61 -20.12
N ILE A 315 -20.44 -0.32 -19.22
CA ILE A 315 -19.48 -1.22 -18.60
C ILE A 315 -19.08 -2.34 -19.57
N TRP A 316 -17.80 -2.58 -19.67
CA TRP A 316 -17.23 -3.69 -20.42
C TRP A 316 -15.97 -4.22 -19.75
N THR A 317 -15.45 -5.34 -20.20
CA THR A 317 -14.17 -5.91 -19.73
C THR A 317 -13.33 -6.37 -20.92
N PRO A 318 -12.00 -6.40 -20.83
CA PRO A 318 -11.14 -6.78 -21.94
C PRO A 318 -11.13 -8.29 -22.23
N TYR A 319 -11.54 -9.13 -21.31
CA TYR A 319 -11.22 -10.57 -21.28
C TYR A 319 -11.75 -11.40 -22.47
N ASN A 320 -12.73 -10.92 -23.19
CA ASN A 320 -13.32 -11.59 -24.36
C ASN A 320 -13.05 -10.87 -25.68
N THR A 321 -12.15 -9.88 -25.71
CA THR A 321 -11.83 -9.09 -26.89
C THR A 321 -10.69 -9.69 -27.71
N ASP A 322 -10.65 -9.36 -29.00
CA ASP A 322 -9.55 -9.77 -29.88
C ASP A 322 -8.22 -9.12 -29.49
N GLU A 323 -8.25 -7.87 -29.02
CA GLU A 323 -7.06 -7.14 -28.55
C GLU A 323 -6.46 -7.83 -27.33
N TYR A 324 -7.27 -8.33 -26.39
CA TYR A 324 -6.79 -9.11 -25.27
C TYR A 324 -6.14 -10.42 -25.74
N ARG A 325 -6.73 -11.10 -26.72
CA ARG A 325 -6.14 -12.28 -27.33
C ARG A 325 -4.79 -11.98 -27.95
N GLN A 326 -4.67 -10.87 -28.72
CA GLN A 326 -3.40 -10.43 -29.32
C GLN A 326 -2.34 -10.13 -28.25
N ALA A 327 -2.71 -9.50 -27.16
CA ALA A 327 -1.81 -9.27 -26.04
C ALA A 327 -1.26 -10.59 -25.46
N LEU A 328 -2.11 -11.58 -25.27
CA LEU A 328 -1.69 -12.90 -24.77
C LEU A 328 -0.77 -13.63 -25.76
N ILE A 329 -1.03 -13.52 -27.08
CA ILE A 329 -0.16 -14.05 -28.14
C ILE A 329 1.23 -13.39 -28.04
N TYR A 330 1.29 -12.08 -27.93
CA TYR A 330 2.55 -11.34 -27.80
C TYR A 330 3.32 -11.74 -26.53
N ILE A 331 2.65 -11.80 -25.38
CA ILE A 331 3.29 -12.18 -24.11
C ILE A 331 3.84 -13.62 -24.20
N LYS A 332 3.06 -14.52 -24.77
CA LYS A 332 3.51 -15.91 -24.99
C LYS A 332 4.74 -15.96 -25.90
N SER A 333 4.79 -15.18 -26.96
CA SER A 333 5.97 -15.13 -27.84
C SER A 333 7.22 -14.67 -27.10
N LEU A 334 7.12 -13.67 -26.22
CA LEU A 334 8.24 -13.23 -25.38
C LEU A 334 8.75 -14.35 -24.45
N VAL A 335 7.84 -15.17 -23.92
CA VAL A 335 8.20 -16.33 -23.07
C VAL A 335 8.86 -17.42 -23.91
N ASP A 336 8.27 -17.77 -25.06
CA ASP A 336 8.78 -18.81 -25.94
C ASP A 336 10.18 -18.49 -26.49
N GLU A 337 10.46 -17.22 -26.73
CA GLU A 337 11.77 -16.73 -27.17
C GLU A 337 12.77 -16.52 -26.01
N GLY A 338 12.38 -16.74 -24.76
CA GLY A 338 13.21 -16.51 -23.59
C GLY A 338 13.48 -15.03 -23.30
N LEU A 339 12.67 -14.12 -23.84
CA LEU A 339 12.76 -12.68 -23.63
C LEU A 339 12.08 -12.24 -22.34
N LEU A 340 10.98 -12.89 -21.96
CA LEU A 340 10.34 -12.77 -20.65
C LEU A 340 10.64 -14.03 -19.82
N SER A 341 11.35 -13.87 -18.73
CA SER A 341 11.75 -15.00 -17.88
C SER A 341 10.56 -15.78 -17.31
N PRO A 342 10.50 -17.11 -17.45
CA PRO A 342 9.45 -17.93 -16.83
C PRO A 342 9.45 -17.85 -15.30
N MET A 343 10.53 -17.43 -14.67
CA MET A 343 10.58 -17.16 -13.22
C MET A 343 9.56 -16.11 -12.78
N THR A 344 9.11 -15.25 -13.70
CA THR A 344 8.11 -14.20 -13.48
C THR A 344 6.85 -14.70 -12.76
N TRP A 345 6.44 -15.95 -12.99
CA TRP A 345 5.24 -16.54 -12.38
C TRP A 345 5.48 -17.20 -11.02
N THR A 346 6.71 -17.37 -10.60
CA THR A 346 7.07 -18.08 -9.35
C THR A 346 7.91 -17.24 -8.39
N LEU A 347 8.51 -16.16 -8.88
CA LEU A 347 9.48 -15.35 -8.15
C LEU A 347 8.84 -14.64 -6.95
N LYS A 348 9.49 -14.74 -5.79
CA LYS A 348 9.09 -14.00 -4.59
C LYS A 348 9.68 -12.58 -4.60
N ALA A 349 9.07 -11.68 -3.82
CA ALA A 349 9.51 -10.29 -3.73
C ALA A 349 10.99 -10.15 -3.33
N ALA A 350 11.44 -10.90 -2.34
CA ALA A 350 12.83 -10.87 -1.86
C ALA A 350 13.83 -11.38 -2.92
N GLU A 351 13.43 -12.36 -3.73
CA GLU A 351 14.28 -12.91 -4.81
C GLU A 351 14.42 -11.90 -5.94
N LEU A 352 13.33 -11.25 -6.36
CA LEU A 352 13.38 -10.18 -7.35
C LEU A 352 14.24 -9.02 -6.86
N LYS A 353 14.07 -8.61 -5.60
CA LYS A 353 14.85 -7.55 -4.97
C LYS A 353 16.35 -7.86 -4.96
N SER A 354 16.73 -9.07 -4.59
CA SER A 354 18.12 -9.52 -4.63
C SER A 354 18.71 -9.50 -6.04
N LEU A 355 17.93 -9.87 -7.05
CA LEU A 355 18.37 -9.88 -8.45
C LEU A 355 18.57 -8.47 -9.01
N ILE A 356 17.75 -7.51 -8.62
CA ILE A 356 17.83 -6.12 -9.08
C ILE A 356 18.93 -5.34 -8.34
N ASN A 357 19.34 -5.77 -7.13
CA ASN A 357 20.37 -5.12 -6.32
C ASN A 357 21.59 -6.05 -6.14
N PRO A 358 22.37 -6.28 -7.18
CA PRO A 358 23.52 -7.16 -7.11
C PRO A 358 24.59 -6.58 -6.16
N THR A 359 25.13 -7.42 -5.27
CA THR A 359 26.15 -7.01 -4.30
C THR A 359 27.53 -6.79 -4.92
N ASP A 360 27.77 -7.37 -6.08
CA ASP A 360 29.00 -7.23 -6.87
C ASP A 360 28.94 -6.11 -7.92
N GLY A 361 27.79 -5.42 -8.01
CA GLY A 361 27.56 -4.34 -8.97
C GLY A 361 27.35 -4.81 -10.43
N VAL A 362 27.23 -6.12 -10.68
CA VAL A 362 26.98 -6.67 -12.01
C VAL A 362 25.48 -6.93 -12.19
N PHE A 363 24.82 -6.05 -12.91
CA PHE A 363 23.39 -6.18 -13.21
C PHE A 363 23.16 -7.25 -14.27
N THR A 364 22.26 -8.19 -14.00
CA THR A 364 21.88 -9.26 -14.92
C THR A 364 20.46 -9.10 -15.48
N ALA A 365 19.65 -8.17 -14.96
CA ALA A 365 18.30 -7.92 -15.42
C ALA A 365 18.23 -6.65 -16.29
N GLY A 366 17.61 -6.77 -17.47
CA GLY A 366 17.46 -5.67 -18.42
C GLY A 366 16.23 -4.83 -18.17
N VAL A 367 15.05 -5.44 -18.26
CA VAL A 367 13.77 -4.82 -17.97
C VAL A 367 13.17 -5.46 -16.73
N VAL A 368 12.75 -4.63 -15.78
CA VAL A 368 12.19 -5.06 -14.51
C VAL A 368 10.87 -4.37 -14.25
N CYS A 369 9.97 -5.05 -13.57
CA CYS A 369 8.77 -4.45 -13.05
C CYS A 369 8.98 -4.10 -11.59
N ALA A 370 8.78 -2.86 -11.24
CA ALA A 370 8.95 -2.40 -9.88
C ALA A 370 7.79 -1.49 -9.50
N HIS A 371 7.31 -1.71 -8.31
CA HIS A 371 6.30 -0.86 -7.66
C HIS A 371 6.80 0.54 -7.38
N ASN A 372 7.09 1.37 -8.13
CA ASN A 372 8.13 2.36 -8.22
C ASN A 372 9.48 1.58 -8.19
N ALA A 373 10.28 1.82 -9.15
CA ALA A 373 11.61 1.20 -9.29
C ALA A 373 12.36 1.14 -7.94
N VAL A 374 12.03 2.02 -7.01
CA VAL A 374 12.68 2.23 -5.72
C VAL A 374 12.25 1.26 -4.62
N SER A 375 11.06 0.65 -4.66
CA SER A 375 10.66 -0.33 -3.63
C SER A 375 11.45 -1.63 -3.72
N TYR A 376 11.99 -1.93 -4.88
CA TYR A 376 12.85 -3.10 -5.12
C TYR A 376 14.32 -2.71 -5.29
N ILE A 377 14.61 -1.45 -5.63
CA ILE A 377 15.94 -0.91 -5.82
C ILE A 377 16.30 -0.13 -4.55
N GLU A 378 17.07 -0.74 -3.67
CA GLU A 378 17.29 -0.23 -2.31
C GLU A 378 18.37 0.83 -2.20
N ASN A 379 19.36 0.82 -3.06
CA ASN A 379 20.56 1.61 -2.85
C ASN A 379 21.09 2.29 -4.10
N ASN A 380 21.68 3.44 -3.90
CA ASN A 380 22.59 4.04 -4.82
C ASN A 380 23.85 3.12 -5.01
N PRO A 381 24.27 2.69 -6.23
CA PRO A 381 23.86 3.29 -7.51
C PRO A 381 22.66 2.62 -8.21
N SER A 382 22.14 1.49 -7.72
CA SER A 382 21.12 0.70 -8.43
C SER A 382 19.88 1.51 -8.81
N MET A 383 19.46 2.46 -7.94
CA MET A 383 18.30 3.33 -8.20
C MET A 383 18.45 4.22 -9.44
N TRP A 384 19.68 4.43 -9.92
CA TRP A 384 19.97 5.26 -11.10
C TRP A 384 20.29 4.47 -12.34
N VAL A 385 20.42 3.14 -12.23
CA VAL A 385 20.64 2.23 -13.37
C VAL A 385 19.35 1.98 -14.14
N TYR A 386 18.22 1.90 -13.42
CA TYR A 386 16.92 1.66 -14.03
C TYR A 386 16.16 2.96 -14.23
N GLU A 387 15.63 3.16 -15.43
CA GLU A 387 14.80 4.31 -15.80
C GLU A 387 13.37 3.84 -16.11
N ALA A 388 12.38 4.66 -15.75
CA ALA A 388 10.99 4.37 -16.03
C ALA A 388 10.74 4.21 -17.54
N MET A 389 9.97 3.22 -17.93
CA MET A 389 9.56 3.00 -19.32
C MET A 389 8.24 3.70 -19.62
N PRO A 390 8.05 4.22 -20.85
CA PRO A 390 6.77 4.72 -21.31
C PRO A 390 5.72 3.61 -21.40
N CYS A 391 4.45 3.98 -21.44
CA CYS A 391 3.39 3.07 -21.84
C CYS A 391 3.61 2.66 -23.32
N LEU A 392 3.63 1.38 -23.59
CA LEU A 392 3.93 0.87 -24.92
C LEU A 392 2.68 0.88 -25.81
N ALA A 393 2.80 1.40 -27.03
CA ALA A 393 1.80 1.21 -28.07
C ALA A 393 1.90 -0.19 -28.71
N ASP A 394 0.85 -0.61 -29.37
CA ASP A 394 0.87 -1.77 -30.26
C ASP A 394 1.68 -1.48 -31.54
N GLU A 395 1.76 -2.44 -32.43
CA GLU A 395 2.49 -2.33 -33.71
C GLU A 395 1.88 -1.26 -34.65
N THR A 396 0.63 -0.85 -34.44
CA THR A 396 -0.07 0.18 -35.25
C THR A 396 0.05 1.58 -34.65
N GLY A 397 0.67 1.72 -33.47
CA GLY A 397 0.76 2.96 -32.71
C GLY A 397 -0.50 3.27 -31.89
N LYS A 398 -1.39 2.29 -31.70
CA LYS A 398 -2.55 2.38 -30.81
C LYS A 398 -2.23 1.79 -29.44
N GLY A 399 -3.12 1.97 -28.49
CA GLY A 399 -2.95 1.49 -27.14
C GLY A 399 -2.02 2.39 -26.32
N GLY A 400 -1.14 1.80 -25.56
CA GLY A 400 -0.22 2.54 -24.70
C GLY A 400 -0.95 3.17 -23.52
N TYR A 401 -1.96 2.50 -23.01
CA TYR A 401 -2.74 3.03 -21.89
C TYR A 401 -1.91 3.05 -20.60
N GLY A 402 -1.75 4.24 -20.04
CA GLY A 402 -1.25 4.42 -18.70
C GLY A 402 -2.44 4.40 -17.74
N ALA A 403 -2.73 3.27 -17.14
CA ALA A 403 -3.84 3.18 -16.21
C ALA A 403 -3.56 4.03 -14.96
N LYS A 404 -4.09 5.26 -14.92
CA LYS A 404 -4.27 5.95 -13.65
C LYS A 404 -5.19 5.07 -12.80
N THR A 405 -4.84 4.86 -11.55
CA THR A 405 -5.72 4.15 -10.65
C THR A 405 -6.64 5.12 -9.96
N ALA A 406 -7.90 4.80 -9.92
CA ALA A 406 -8.80 5.46 -9.00
C ALA A 406 -8.28 5.28 -7.56
N ALA A 407 -8.50 6.28 -6.72
CA ALA A 407 -8.18 6.19 -5.31
C ALA A 407 -8.79 4.90 -4.71
N SER A 408 -7.98 4.13 -4.00
CA SER A 408 -8.47 2.94 -3.32
C SER A 408 -9.07 3.30 -1.96
N MET A 409 -10.04 2.49 -1.52
CA MET A 409 -10.69 2.66 -0.23
C MET A 409 -10.54 1.39 0.58
N SER A 410 -10.26 1.54 1.85
CA SER A 410 -10.19 0.42 2.80
C SER A 410 -11.16 0.65 3.96
N PHE A 411 -11.77 -0.42 4.43
CA PHE A 411 -12.78 -0.45 5.48
C PHE A 411 -12.41 -1.53 6.49
N ASP A 412 -11.25 -1.39 7.12
CA ASP A 412 -10.58 -2.42 7.92
C ASP A 412 -10.18 -1.96 9.33
N THR A 413 -10.77 -0.87 9.80
CA THR A 413 -10.61 -0.35 11.17
C THR A 413 -11.98 -0.25 11.82
N PHE A 414 -12.15 -0.86 12.99
CA PHE A 414 -13.46 -1.03 13.63
C PHE A 414 -13.43 -0.59 15.08
N ILE A 415 -14.52 0.06 15.55
CA ILE A 415 -14.80 0.24 16.97
C ILE A 415 -15.67 -0.94 17.39
N THR A 416 -15.27 -1.68 18.41
CA THR A 416 -16.02 -2.84 18.88
C THR A 416 -17.11 -2.46 19.86
N SER A 417 -18.11 -3.30 20.02
CA SER A 417 -19.18 -3.10 21.02
C SER A 417 -18.68 -3.21 22.47
N ASP A 418 -17.48 -3.74 22.69
CA ASP A 418 -16.85 -3.79 24.01
C ASP A 418 -16.14 -2.49 24.38
N CYS A 419 -16.04 -1.52 23.45
CA CYS A 419 -15.48 -0.21 23.69
C CYS A 419 -16.39 0.59 24.66
N LYS A 420 -15.82 1.02 25.78
CA LYS A 420 -16.57 1.77 26.78
C LYS A 420 -16.85 3.22 26.38
N ASN A 421 -15.99 3.79 25.54
CA ASN A 421 -16.10 5.17 25.09
C ASN A 421 -15.91 5.25 23.56
N PRO A 422 -16.94 4.87 22.77
CA PRO A 422 -16.86 4.91 21.31
C PRO A 422 -16.70 6.34 20.76
N ASP A 423 -17.14 7.37 21.47
CA ASP A 423 -16.97 8.77 21.10
C ASP A 423 -15.49 9.14 21.10
N LEU A 424 -14.76 8.80 22.17
CA LEU A 424 -13.32 9.00 22.27
C LEU A 424 -12.58 8.17 21.22
N ALA A 425 -13.00 6.92 21.03
CA ALA A 425 -12.39 6.04 20.02
C ALA A 425 -12.53 6.61 18.61
N PHE A 426 -13.70 7.15 18.26
CA PHE A 426 -13.91 7.79 16.95
C PHE A 426 -13.09 9.07 16.80
N LYS A 427 -13.08 9.96 17.80
CA LYS A 427 -12.26 11.18 17.78
C LYS A 427 -10.76 10.86 17.67
N PHE A 428 -10.30 9.79 18.33
CA PHE A 428 -8.92 9.33 18.20
C PHE A 428 -8.60 8.84 16.78
N LEU A 429 -9.52 8.14 16.12
CA LEU A 429 -9.40 7.75 14.72
C LEU A 429 -9.40 8.97 13.79
N ASP A 430 -10.26 9.95 14.05
CA ASP A 430 -10.32 11.20 13.29
C ASP A 430 -9.03 12.01 13.43
N PHE A 431 -8.50 12.16 14.64
CA PHE A 431 -7.23 12.85 14.89
C PHE A 431 -6.08 12.27 14.06
N GLN A 432 -5.99 10.95 13.97
CA GLN A 432 -4.96 10.31 13.18
C GLN A 432 -5.15 10.48 11.67
N ALA A 433 -6.35 10.82 11.24
CA ALA A 433 -6.67 11.12 9.88
C ALA A 433 -6.08 12.46 9.41
N GLY A 434 -5.66 13.31 10.34
CA GLY A 434 -5.01 14.58 10.07
C GLY A 434 -3.63 14.45 9.42
N ILE A 435 -3.16 15.55 8.83
CA ILE A 435 -1.88 15.61 8.11
C ILE A 435 -0.70 15.24 9.00
N GLU A 436 -0.68 15.69 10.25
CA GLU A 436 0.37 15.36 11.20
C GLU A 436 0.35 13.90 11.62
N GLY A 437 -0.82 13.39 11.95
CA GLY A 437 -1.00 11.96 12.22
C GLY A 437 -0.44 11.10 11.08
N TYR A 438 -0.68 11.53 9.84
CA TYR A 438 -0.09 10.89 8.66
C TYR A 438 1.44 10.98 8.64
N ILE A 439 2.03 12.16 8.82
CA ILE A 439 3.48 12.36 8.69
C ILE A 439 4.21 11.55 9.79
N HIS A 440 3.78 11.63 11.04
CA HIS A 440 4.36 10.86 12.13
C HIS A 440 4.20 9.35 11.93
N ALA A 441 3.01 8.90 11.51
CA ALA A 441 2.77 7.48 11.22
C ALA A 441 3.56 6.97 10.00
N ARG A 442 3.99 7.85 9.10
CA ARG A 442 4.68 7.50 7.87
C ARG A 442 6.18 7.62 7.97
N TRP A 443 6.70 8.68 8.57
CA TRP A 443 8.09 9.07 8.47
C TRP A 443 8.87 8.96 9.78
N GLY A 444 8.19 8.64 10.89
CA GLY A 444 8.81 8.39 12.18
C GLY A 444 8.91 9.62 13.07
N GLU A 445 10.03 9.76 13.76
CA GLU A 445 10.24 10.75 14.81
C GLU A 445 10.79 12.07 14.22
N GLU A 446 10.09 13.16 14.52
CA GLU A 446 10.48 14.51 14.12
C GLU A 446 11.84 14.89 14.71
N GLY A 447 12.66 15.60 13.95
CA GLY A 447 14.01 15.98 14.31
C GLY A 447 15.04 14.84 14.21
N ILE A 448 14.59 13.59 14.00
CA ILE A 448 15.45 12.39 13.89
C ILE A 448 15.30 11.73 12.52
N ASP A 449 14.09 11.38 12.14
CA ASP A 449 13.82 10.66 10.89
C ASP A 449 13.32 11.61 9.78
N TRP A 450 12.69 12.70 10.18
CA TRP A 450 12.20 13.75 9.31
C TRP A 450 12.16 15.09 10.06
N ASP A 451 11.99 16.20 9.33
CA ASP A 451 11.82 17.53 9.89
C ASP A 451 11.04 18.42 8.94
N TRP A 452 10.46 19.50 9.45
CA TRP A 452 9.85 20.54 8.64
C TRP A 452 10.91 21.32 7.85
N THR A 453 10.53 21.84 6.70
CA THR A 453 11.37 22.77 5.93
C THR A 453 10.88 24.19 6.13
N ASP A 454 11.73 25.15 5.80
CA ASP A 454 11.40 26.57 5.77
C ASP A 454 10.71 27.00 4.45
N GLY A 455 10.37 26.06 3.59
CA GLY A 455 9.76 26.31 2.28
C GLY A 455 10.70 26.87 1.21
N THR A 456 12.00 26.95 1.49
CA THR A 456 13.00 27.45 0.51
C THR A 456 13.45 26.41 -0.49
N THR A 457 13.25 25.12 -0.18
CA THR A 457 13.57 24.00 -1.07
C THR A 457 12.34 23.59 -1.89
N THR A 458 12.60 22.85 -2.97
CA THR A 458 11.57 22.48 -3.93
C THR A 458 11.04 21.08 -3.63
N GLY A 459 9.73 20.97 -3.54
CA GLY A 459 9.03 19.68 -3.44
C GLY A 459 8.83 19.02 -4.81
N PHE A 460 8.22 17.85 -4.79
CA PHE A 460 8.05 16.95 -5.94
C PHE A 460 7.43 17.58 -7.20
N LEU A 461 6.40 18.38 -7.07
CA LEU A 461 5.72 19.02 -8.22
C LEU A 461 6.24 20.42 -8.54
N GLY A 462 7.41 20.82 -8.01
CA GLY A 462 8.01 22.11 -8.26
C GLY A 462 7.53 23.24 -7.35
N GLY A 463 6.61 22.98 -6.42
CA GLY A 463 6.22 23.90 -5.36
C GLY A 463 7.22 23.89 -4.19
N ALA A 464 6.99 24.74 -3.17
CA ALA A 464 7.78 24.72 -1.96
C ALA A 464 7.61 23.39 -1.22
N SER A 465 8.71 22.82 -0.71
CA SER A 465 8.64 21.64 0.14
C SER A 465 8.13 22.00 1.53
N ARG A 466 7.45 21.07 2.19
CA ARG A 466 7.00 21.22 3.59
C ARG A 466 7.83 20.42 4.57
N PHE A 467 8.31 19.25 4.20
CA PHE A 467 9.10 18.41 5.09
C PHE A 467 10.25 17.71 4.35
N ARG A 468 11.24 17.29 5.11
CA ARG A 468 12.43 16.59 4.66
C ARG A 468 12.56 15.29 5.40
N THR A 469 12.93 14.20 4.72
CA THR A 469 13.16 12.90 5.34
C THR A 469 14.64 12.60 5.44
N TYR A 470 15.09 12.11 6.59
CA TYR A 470 16.49 11.78 6.87
C TYR A 470 16.75 10.28 6.91
N ASN A 471 15.72 9.48 7.22
CA ASN A 471 15.85 8.04 7.42
C ASN A 471 15.08 7.25 6.35
N PRO A 472 15.66 7.04 5.16
CA PRO A 472 15.00 6.26 4.11
C PRO A 472 14.84 4.78 4.46
N ALA A 473 15.60 4.27 5.45
CA ALA A 473 15.55 2.87 5.85
C ALA A 473 14.42 2.55 6.85
N ILE A 474 13.66 3.55 7.29
CA ILE A 474 12.60 3.40 8.32
C ILE A 474 11.58 2.30 7.99
N TRP A 475 11.34 2.05 6.70
CA TRP A 475 10.41 1.03 6.22
C TRP A 475 11.00 -0.38 6.11
N ASN A 476 12.32 -0.51 6.13
CA ASN A 476 13.02 -1.75 5.85
C ASN A 476 13.81 -2.28 7.05
N THR A 477 13.86 -1.50 8.13
CA THR A 477 14.62 -1.85 9.34
C THR A 477 13.67 -1.92 10.53
N PRO A 478 13.63 -3.03 11.26
CA PRO A 478 12.84 -3.13 12.47
C PRO A 478 13.18 -2.02 13.46
N SER A 479 12.16 -1.33 13.97
CA SER A 479 12.33 -0.20 14.88
C SER A 479 11.13 -0.05 15.82
N ASN A 480 11.23 0.85 16.78
CA ASN A 480 10.13 1.29 17.64
C ASN A 480 9.69 2.73 17.31
N LYS A 481 9.67 3.09 16.01
CA LYS A 481 9.35 4.45 15.57
C LYS A 481 7.98 4.56 14.93
N LEU A 482 7.50 3.49 14.31
CA LEU A 482 6.24 3.41 13.58
C LEU A 482 5.44 2.19 14.04
N TRP A 483 4.13 2.21 13.75
CA TRP A 483 3.29 1.00 13.79
C TRP A 483 3.29 0.22 12.47
N TYR A 484 4.12 0.60 11.53
CA TYR A 484 4.32 0.01 10.21
C TYR A 484 3.03 -0.15 9.37
N ASN A 485 2.83 0.75 8.42
CA ASN A 485 1.66 0.77 7.49
C ASN A 485 0.27 0.85 8.16
N LEU A 486 0.20 1.26 9.40
CA LEU A 486 -1.03 1.26 10.17
C LEU A 486 -1.62 2.66 10.36
N ASN A 487 -1.44 3.56 9.40
CA ASN A 487 -2.09 4.87 9.41
C ASN A 487 -3.53 4.82 8.86
N CYS A 488 -4.40 5.66 9.37
CA CYS A 488 -5.81 5.69 8.98
C CYS A 488 -6.08 6.45 7.70
N ILE A 489 -5.29 7.45 7.36
CA ILE A 489 -5.35 8.12 6.06
C ILE A 489 -4.04 7.85 5.33
N ASN A 490 -4.15 7.46 4.08
CA ASN A 490 -3.00 7.26 3.23
C ASN A 490 -3.20 8.00 1.90
N SER A 491 -2.80 9.23 1.86
CA SER A 491 -2.58 9.95 0.60
C SER A 491 -1.09 10.10 0.38
N THR A 492 -0.42 8.96 0.25
CA THR A 492 1.04 8.93 0.04
C THR A 492 1.47 9.81 -1.12
N SER A 493 0.71 9.80 -2.20
CA SER A 493 1.04 10.58 -3.39
C SER A 493 0.87 12.07 -3.18
N TYR A 494 -0.19 12.49 -2.49
CA TYR A 494 -0.41 13.90 -2.19
C TYR A 494 0.74 14.48 -1.36
N PHE A 495 1.08 13.84 -0.24
CA PHE A 495 2.13 14.36 0.64
C PHE A 495 3.54 14.17 0.09
N ASN A 496 3.77 13.18 -0.76
CA ASN A 496 5.05 13.07 -1.45
C ASN A 496 5.35 14.30 -2.33
N LYS A 497 4.34 15.03 -2.79
CA LYS A 497 4.51 16.30 -3.52
C LYS A 497 5.29 17.35 -2.71
N GLU A 498 5.21 17.24 -1.39
CA GLU A 498 5.72 18.21 -0.43
C GLU A 498 7.06 17.79 0.20
N VAL A 499 7.57 16.62 -0.15
CA VAL A 499 8.90 16.15 0.31
C VAL A 499 10.01 16.94 -0.37
N ASP A 500 10.99 17.40 0.39
CA ASP A 500 12.18 18.08 -0.10
C ASP A 500 12.98 17.17 -1.05
N MET A 501 13.24 17.69 -2.25
CA MET A 501 13.93 17.01 -3.36
C MET A 501 15.39 17.44 -3.51
N SER A 502 15.92 18.27 -2.63
CA SER A 502 17.26 18.83 -2.77
C SER A 502 18.39 17.81 -2.62
N ASP A 503 18.15 16.69 -1.94
CA ASP A 503 19.13 15.61 -1.80
C ASP A 503 18.95 14.53 -2.87
N ALA A 504 19.78 14.59 -3.91
CA ALA A 504 19.78 13.59 -4.99
C ALA A 504 20.21 12.18 -4.57
N THR A 505 20.75 12.00 -3.38
CA THR A 505 21.13 10.68 -2.85
C THR A 505 19.99 10.02 -2.07
N ASN A 506 18.96 10.77 -1.70
CA ASN A 506 17.80 10.27 -1.00
C ASN A 506 16.93 9.43 -1.95
N TRP A 507 16.54 8.24 -1.50
CA TRP A 507 15.68 7.36 -2.27
C TRP A 507 14.31 8.00 -2.61
N THR A 508 13.81 8.90 -1.76
CA THR A 508 12.58 9.66 -2.01
C THR A 508 12.74 10.51 -3.26
N THR A 509 13.88 11.15 -3.43
CA THR A 509 14.20 11.94 -4.64
C THR A 509 14.23 11.06 -5.89
N ALA A 510 14.89 9.90 -5.83
CA ALA A 510 14.92 8.97 -6.97
C ALA A 510 13.53 8.44 -7.33
N ARG A 511 12.74 8.07 -6.34
CA ARG A 511 11.34 7.68 -6.52
C ARG A 511 10.54 8.76 -7.23
N THR A 512 10.76 9.96 -6.80
CA THR A 512 10.11 11.15 -7.33
C THR A 512 10.42 11.38 -8.80
N VAL A 513 11.70 11.40 -9.17
CA VAL A 513 12.12 11.58 -10.57
C VAL A 513 11.50 10.51 -11.48
N GLN A 514 11.47 9.26 -11.02
CA GLN A 514 10.84 8.17 -11.77
C GLN A 514 9.32 8.33 -11.86
N THR A 515 8.67 8.78 -10.79
CA THR A 515 7.23 9.06 -10.81
C THR A 515 6.89 10.18 -11.78
N GLN A 516 7.65 11.27 -11.79
CA GLN A 516 7.46 12.37 -12.76
C GLN A 516 7.58 11.89 -14.20
N ALA A 517 8.58 11.04 -14.49
CA ALA A 517 8.73 10.45 -15.81
C ALA A 517 7.52 9.60 -16.20
N LEU A 518 7.01 8.79 -15.27
CA LEU A 518 5.82 7.97 -15.49
C LEU A 518 4.56 8.79 -15.71
N LEU A 519 4.32 9.82 -14.89
CA LEU A 519 3.16 10.71 -15.05
C LEU A 519 3.18 11.39 -16.42
N LYS A 520 4.34 11.86 -16.86
CA LYS A 520 4.51 12.41 -18.20
C LYS A 520 4.19 11.39 -19.30
N TYR A 521 4.68 10.16 -19.18
CA TYR A 521 4.38 9.11 -20.15
C TYR A 521 2.89 8.74 -20.18
N ILE A 522 2.20 8.80 -19.04
CA ILE A 522 0.77 8.57 -18.96
C ILE A 522 -0.02 9.69 -19.65
N GLU A 523 0.40 10.95 -19.46
CA GLU A 523 -0.21 12.09 -20.14
C GLU A 523 -0.02 12.02 -21.67
N GLU A 524 1.17 11.56 -22.11
CA GLU A 524 1.50 11.42 -23.53
C GLU A 524 0.79 10.21 -24.19
N ALA A 525 0.57 9.14 -23.45
CA ALA A 525 -0.02 7.88 -23.96
C ALA A 525 -1.53 7.92 -24.19
N GLY A 526 -2.20 8.86 -23.61
CA GLY A 526 -3.66 8.91 -23.60
C GLY A 526 -4.27 8.03 -22.49
N GLN A 527 -5.34 8.52 -21.94
CA GLN A 527 -6.15 7.81 -20.95
C GLN A 527 -7.51 7.50 -21.57
N PRO A 528 -8.21 6.48 -21.12
CA PRO A 528 -9.63 6.37 -21.47
C PRO A 528 -10.37 7.61 -20.93
N ASP A 529 -11.33 8.11 -21.70
CA ASP A 529 -12.10 9.30 -21.34
C ASP A 529 -12.85 9.12 -20.01
N GLU A 530 -13.19 7.89 -19.68
CA GLU A 530 -13.86 7.51 -18.45
C GLU A 530 -13.08 6.40 -17.73
N LEU A 531 -12.85 6.56 -16.45
CA LEU A 531 -12.26 5.54 -15.59
C LEU A 531 -13.34 4.90 -14.72
N PHE A 532 -13.45 3.58 -14.79
CA PHE A 532 -14.25 2.84 -13.82
C PHE A 532 -13.59 2.94 -12.45
N THR A 533 -14.29 3.49 -11.48
CA THR A 533 -13.81 3.62 -10.11
C THR A 533 -14.35 2.50 -9.21
N TYR A 534 -15.65 2.41 -9.08
CA TYR A 534 -16.35 1.30 -8.42
C TYR A 534 -17.87 1.50 -8.55
N VAL A 535 -18.63 0.50 -8.11
CA VAL A 535 -20.08 0.57 -7.99
C VAL A 535 -20.52 0.09 -6.61
N VAL A 536 -21.68 0.57 -6.18
CA VAL A 536 -22.34 0.11 -4.95
C VAL A 536 -23.44 -0.86 -5.33
N TYR A 537 -23.27 -2.12 -4.97
CA TYR A 537 -24.27 -3.16 -5.15
C TYR A 537 -25.33 -3.10 -4.06
N THR A 538 -26.57 -3.43 -4.38
CA THR A 538 -27.60 -3.69 -3.36
C THR A 538 -27.30 -5.00 -2.63
N ALA A 539 -28.00 -5.27 -1.51
CA ALA A 539 -27.86 -6.52 -0.79
C ALA A 539 -28.15 -7.74 -1.69
N GLU A 540 -29.22 -7.69 -2.49
CA GLU A 540 -29.61 -8.75 -3.42
C GLU A 540 -28.56 -8.96 -4.53
N GLU A 541 -28.02 -7.88 -5.11
CA GLU A 541 -26.94 -7.94 -6.10
C GLU A 541 -25.62 -8.48 -5.48
N THR A 542 -25.36 -8.15 -4.22
CA THR A 542 -24.18 -8.65 -3.49
C THR A 542 -24.30 -10.15 -3.27
N GLU A 543 -25.46 -10.64 -2.85
CA GLU A 543 -25.73 -12.05 -2.66
C GLU A 543 -25.60 -12.83 -3.99
N ASP A 544 -26.28 -12.37 -5.05
CA ASP A 544 -26.18 -13.00 -6.39
C ASP A 544 -24.73 -13.04 -6.90
N ARG A 545 -24.00 -11.92 -6.74
CA ARG A 545 -22.60 -11.83 -7.15
C ARG A 545 -21.68 -12.78 -6.36
N SER A 546 -21.94 -12.99 -5.08
CA SER A 546 -21.12 -13.84 -4.21
C SER A 546 -21.10 -15.31 -4.66
N ASP A 547 -22.13 -15.77 -5.32
CA ASP A 547 -22.29 -17.15 -5.80
C ASP A 547 -21.31 -17.54 -6.92
N PHE A 548 -20.76 -16.56 -7.67
CA PHE A 548 -19.98 -16.89 -8.86
C PHE A 548 -18.75 -16.00 -9.10
N ALA A 549 -18.71 -14.76 -8.59
CA ALA A 549 -17.68 -13.79 -8.98
C ALA A 549 -16.26 -14.25 -8.59
N SER A 550 -16.12 -14.94 -7.45
CA SER A 550 -14.83 -15.48 -7.02
C SER A 550 -14.32 -16.55 -7.98
N ASP A 551 -15.18 -17.47 -8.40
CA ASP A 551 -14.82 -18.55 -9.33
C ASP A 551 -14.51 -17.98 -10.72
N LEU A 552 -15.29 -17.01 -11.19
CA LEU A 552 -15.05 -16.34 -12.46
C LEU A 552 -13.71 -15.61 -12.48
N THR A 553 -13.41 -14.77 -11.49
CA THR A 553 -12.16 -14.01 -11.44
C THR A 553 -10.95 -14.91 -11.25
N SER A 554 -11.08 -15.99 -10.49
CA SER A 554 -10.05 -17.03 -10.36
C SER A 554 -9.80 -17.75 -11.68
N TYR A 555 -10.86 -18.08 -12.43
CA TYR A 555 -10.74 -18.67 -13.76
C TYR A 555 -10.06 -17.73 -14.76
N ILE A 556 -10.42 -16.45 -14.78
CA ILE A 556 -9.77 -15.42 -15.62
C ILE A 556 -8.27 -15.35 -15.30
N SER A 557 -7.90 -15.23 -14.04
CA SER A 557 -6.50 -15.12 -13.62
C SER A 557 -5.68 -16.37 -13.97
N LYS A 558 -6.25 -17.56 -13.74
CA LYS A 558 -5.63 -18.84 -14.09
C LYS A 558 -5.47 -19.00 -15.60
N SER A 559 -6.51 -18.67 -16.37
CA SER A 559 -6.47 -18.77 -17.84
C SER A 559 -5.46 -17.80 -18.44
N ARG A 560 -5.38 -16.57 -17.93
CA ARG A 560 -4.33 -15.59 -18.30
C ARG A 560 -2.95 -16.19 -18.13
N THR A 561 -2.67 -16.77 -16.98
CA THR A 561 -1.40 -17.44 -16.70
C THR A 561 -1.14 -18.60 -17.65
N ASN A 562 -2.14 -19.46 -17.88
CA ASN A 562 -2.02 -20.61 -18.76
C ASN A 562 -1.71 -20.22 -20.21
N PHE A 563 -2.32 -19.16 -20.73
CA PHE A 563 -2.04 -18.64 -22.06
C PHE A 563 -0.62 -18.04 -22.12
N CYS A 564 -0.23 -17.22 -21.15
CA CYS A 564 1.10 -16.61 -21.14
C CYS A 564 2.24 -17.64 -21.04
N THR A 565 2.02 -18.76 -20.31
CA THR A 565 3.03 -19.81 -20.08
C THR A 565 2.97 -20.96 -21.10
N GLY A 566 2.05 -20.89 -22.08
CA GLY A 566 1.92 -21.91 -23.12
C GLY A 566 1.24 -23.22 -22.70
N ILE A 567 0.62 -23.26 -21.51
CA ILE A 567 -0.27 -24.39 -21.11
C ILE A 567 -1.51 -24.41 -22.00
N LEU A 568 -2.04 -23.24 -22.34
CA LEU A 568 -3.02 -23.01 -23.39
C LEU A 568 -2.36 -22.18 -24.49
N ASP A 569 -2.77 -22.38 -25.76
CA ASP A 569 -2.23 -21.60 -26.86
C ASP A 569 -3.26 -20.55 -27.33
N PRO A 570 -3.00 -19.23 -27.14
CA PRO A 570 -3.93 -18.20 -27.58
C PRO A 570 -4.03 -18.11 -29.13
N ASN A 571 -3.08 -18.69 -29.89
CA ASN A 571 -3.18 -18.83 -31.34
C ASN A 571 -4.15 -19.94 -31.77
N ASN A 572 -4.41 -20.92 -30.87
CA ASN A 572 -5.29 -22.04 -31.15
C ASN A 572 -6.75 -21.62 -30.92
N ASP A 573 -7.53 -21.59 -32.01
CA ASP A 573 -8.95 -21.23 -31.91
C ASP A 573 -9.76 -22.17 -31.00
N LYS A 574 -9.37 -23.43 -30.89
CA LYS A 574 -10.04 -24.36 -29.96
C LYS A 574 -9.86 -23.94 -28.52
N ASP A 575 -8.63 -23.66 -28.10
CA ASP A 575 -8.30 -23.26 -26.73
C ASP A 575 -8.97 -21.92 -26.40
N TRP A 576 -8.94 -20.96 -27.34
CA TRP A 576 -9.58 -19.67 -27.17
C TRP A 576 -11.11 -19.79 -27.07
N ASN A 577 -11.75 -20.56 -27.96
CA ASN A 577 -13.21 -20.75 -27.92
C ASN A 577 -13.65 -21.52 -26.66
N GLU A 578 -12.87 -22.48 -26.19
CA GLU A 578 -13.13 -23.17 -24.92
C GLU A 578 -13.03 -22.20 -23.74
N TYR A 579 -12.04 -21.32 -23.74
CA TYR A 579 -11.91 -20.26 -22.74
C TYR A 579 -13.15 -19.34 -22.74
N LEU A 580 -13.58 -18.85 -23.90
CA LEU A 580 -14.77 -17.99 -24.00
C LEU A 580 -16.05 -18.72 -23.55
N GLN A 581 -16.18 -20.01 -23.87
CA GLN A 581 -17.35 -20.80 -23.43
C GLN A 581 -17.36 -20.98 -21.91
N ASN A 582 -16.18 -21.17 -21.31
CA ASN A 582 -16.07 -21.29 -19.85
C ASN A 582 -16.35 -19.97 -19.12
N LEU A 583 -15.98 -18.82 -19.70
CA LEU A 583 -16.41 -17.51 -19.18
C LEU A 583 -17.94 -17.44 -19.09
N LYS A 584 -18.66 -17.83 -20.18
CA LYS A 584 -20.12 -17.84 -20.20
C LYS A 584 -20.72 -18.80 -19.18
N ASN A 585 -20.13 -20.00 -19.03
CA ASN A 585 -20.57 -20.98 -18.05
C ASN A 585 -20.43 -20.46 -16.60
N LEU A 586 -19.47 -19.55 -16.35
CA LEU A 586 -19.22 -18.89 -15.07
C LEU A 586 -19.98 -17.55 -14.94
N LYS A 587 -21.06 -17.36 -15.69
CA LYS A 587 -21.95 -16.19 -15.62
C LYS A 587 -21.25 -14.83 -15.96
N TYR A 588 -20.29 -14.84 -16.87
CA TYR A 588 -19.53 -13.65 -17.25
C TYR A 588 -20.40 -12.49 -17.75
N ASP A 589 -21.38 -12.77 -18.62
CA ASP A 589 -22.28 -11.74 -19.14
C ASP A 589 -23.13 -11.14 -18.01
N HIS A 590 -23.62 -11.98 -17.10
CA HIS A 590 -24.39 -11.56 -15.94
C HIS A 590 -23.54 -10.71 -14.95
N TRP A 591 -22.26 -11.00 -14.82
CA TRP A 591 -21.33 -10.19 -14.04
C TRP A 591 -21.23 -8.75 -14.55
N ILE A 592 -21.17 -8.58 -15.87
CA ILE A 592 -21.17 -7.27 -16.52
C ILE A 592 -22.52 -6.56 -16.34
N GLU A 593 -23.64 -7.29 -16.50
CA GLU A 593 -24.99 -6.75 -16.30
C GLU A 593 -25.22 -6.22 -14.88
N LEU A 594 -24.77 -6.95 -13.85
CA LEU A 594 -24.83 -6.50 -12.46
C LEU A 594 -24.02 -5.22 -12.26
N ALA A 595 -22.79 -5.19 -12.79
CA ALA A 595 -21.94 -4.01 -12.70
C ALA A 595 -22.56 -2.81 -13.43
N GLN A 596 -23.16 -3.00 -14.61
CA GLN A 596 -23.86 -1.95 -15.36
C GLN A 596 -25.07 -1.42 -14.60
N THR A 597 -25.86 -2.31 -14.00
CA THR A 597 -27.04 -1.92 -13.22
C THR A 597 -26.63 -1.06 -12.04
N ALA A 598 -25.61 -1.49 -11.30
CA ALA A 598 -25.06 -0.75 -10.18
C ALA A 598 -24.44 0.60 -10.60
N TYR A 599 -23.72 0.63 -11.74
CA TYR A 599 -23.10 1.84 -12.29
C TYR A 599 -24.18 2.87 -12.71
N SER A 600 -25.25 2.42 -13.33
CA SER A 600 -26.34 3.29 -13.78
C SER A 600 -27.08 4.02 -12.63
N ARG A 601 -26.89 3.58 -11.38
CA ARG A 601 -27.43 4.27 -10.20
C ARG A 601 -26.55 5.42 -9.71
N LEU A 602 -25.32 5.53 -10.17
CA LEU A 602 -24.41 6.60 -9.73
C LEU A 602 -24.64 7.93 -10.44
N GLY A 603 -25.47 7.95 -11.48
CA GLY A 603 -25.80 9.17 -12.20
C GLY A 603 -26.04 8.93 -13.64
#